data_fd50b78acce2f3c0c115ce62a22c52da
#
_entry.id   fd50b78acce2f3c0c115ce62a22c52da
#
_cell.length_a   1.000
_cell.length_b   1.000
_cell.length_c   1.000
_cell.angle_alpha   90.00
_cell.angle_beta   90.00
_cell.angle_gamma   90.00
#
_symmetry.space_group_name_H-M   'P 1'
#
loop_
_entity.id
_entity.type
_entity.pdbx_description
1 polymer ?
#
loop_
_entity_poly.entity_id
_entity_poly.type
_entity_poly.pdbx_seq_one_letter_code
_entity_poly.pdbx_strand_id
1 'polypeptide(L)'
;MRAVRIAIANDYEIVVAGVASLLSRFEDRIEVVELNANMQVESDVDVVLYDTFGQVQGDGFDLDDLLRGSGAKVAIFSWNLQPDLIDRALARGVRGYLSKGLSAEEIVRGLEAIHRGEIVAETRPLNGDGVEGADWPGREIGLTQRESEVLALITQGLTNQEIADKAYISINSVKTYIRTAYRKIGVSRRAQAVSWGMDHGFRPQRARTVDA
;
A
#
# COMPACT_ATOMS: atom_id res chain seq x y z
N MET A 1 -21.34 10.36 -16.17
CA MET A 1 -21.39 9.61 -14.89
C MET A 1 -20.61 10.45 -13.88
N ARG A 2 -20.98 10.44 -12.59
CA ARG A 2 -20.19 11.10 -11.55
C ARG A 2 -18.86 10.34 -11.40
N ALA A 3 -17.76 11.07 -11.20
CA ALA A 3 -16.48 10.44 -10.84
C ALA A 3 -16.63 9.59 -9.55
N VAL A 4 -15.91 8.49 -9.47
CA VAL A 4 -15.89 7.65 -8.27
C VAL A 4 -15.05 8.35 -7.20
N ARG A 5 -15.64 8.61 -6.04
CA ARG A 5 -14.97 9.26 -4.92
C ARG A 5 -14.20 8.23 -4.11
N ILE A 6 -12.92 8.45 -3.95
CA ILE A 6 -12.05 7.50 -3.25
C ILE A 6 -11.28 8.16 -2.10
N ALA A 7 -11.04 7.37 -1.05
CA ALA A 7 -10.00 7.63 -0.06
C ALA A 7 -8.82 6.69 -0.30
N ILE A 8 -7.61 7.19 -0.12
CA ILE A 8 -6.38 6.38 -0.15
C ILE A 8 -5.85 6.29 1.28
N ALA A 9 -5.75 5.08 1.80
CA ALA A 9 -5.33 4.83 3.18
C ALA A 9 -3.99 4.08 3.25
N ASN A 10 -3.00 4.68 3.91
CA ASN A 10 -1.69 4.09 4.25
C ASN A 10 -0.99 4.98 5.29
N ASP A 11 -0.10 4.41 6.13
CA ASP A 11 0.62 5.15 7.18
C ASP A 11 1.75 6.07 6.64
N TYR A 12 2.07 5.98 5.37
CA TYR A 12 3.15 6.76 4.75
C TYR A 12 2.58 7.80 3.80
N GLU A 13 2.69 9.07 4.18
CA GLU A 13 2.20 10.21 3.38
C GLU A 13 2.74 10.20 1.94
N ILE A 14 4.02 9.89 1.76
CA ILE A 14 4.64 9.85 0.43
C ILE A 14 4.02 8.76 -0.46
N VAL A 15 3.64 7.62 0.12
CA VAL A 15 2.97 6.54 -0.62
C VAL A 15 1.58 6.98 -1.06
N VAL A 16 0.83 7.58 -0.14
CA VAL A 16 -0.51 8.11 -0.41
C VAL A 16 -0.46 9.18 -1.49
N ALA A 17 0.48 10.13 -1.40
CA ALA A 17 0.69 11.17 -2.40
C ALA A 17 1.10 10.59 -3.76
N GLY A 18 1.95 9.55 -3.78
CA GLY A 18 2.37 8.87 -5.00
C GLY A 18 1.21 8.20 -5.73
N VAL A 19 0.34 7.50 -5.00
CA VAL A 19 -0.86 6.86 -5.57
C VAL A 19 -1.84 7.92 -6.07
N ALA A 20 -2.06 9.01 -5.32
CA ALA A 20 -2.92 10.12 -5.74
C ALA A 20 -2.38 10.77 -7.03
N SER A 21 -1.09 11.00 -7.12
CA SER A 21 -0.44 11.54 -8.34
C SER A 21 -0.60 10.60 -9.55
N LEU A 22 -0.55 9.29 -9.34
CA LEU A 22 -0.79 8.30 -10.39
C LEU A 22 -2.21 8.41 -10.95
N LEU A 23 -3.20 8.65 -10.10
CA LEU A 23 -4.62 8.72 -10.44
C LEU A 23 -5.05 10.10 -10.95
N SER A 24 -4.27 11.16 -10.75
CA SER A 24 -4.62 12.53 -11.14
C SER A 24 -4.88 12.73 -12.63
N ARG A 25 -4.37 11.82 -13.48
CA ARG A 25 -4.64 11.84 -14.93
C ARG A 25 -6.07 11.43 -15.31
N PHE A 26 -6.86 10.97 -14.35
CA PHE A 26 -8.21 10.43 -14.52
C PHE A 26 -9.23 11.14 -13.65
N GLU A 27 -9.07 12.47 -13.46
CA GLU A 27 -9.93 13.28 -12.62
C GLU A 27 -11.40 13.31 -13.08
N ASP A 28 -11.65 13.06 -14.35
CA ASP A 28 -12.98 12.90 -14.92
C ASP A 28 -13.69 11.60 -14.50
N ARG A 29 -12.93 10.61 -14.03
CA ARG A 29 -13.40 9.27 -13.63
C ARG A 29 -13.23 8.97 -12.14
N ILE A 30 -12.14 9.44 -11.54
CA ILE A 30 -11.76 9.21 -10.14
C ILE A 30 -11.51 10.54 -9.44
N GLU A 31 -12.21 10.79 -8.35
CA GLU A 31 -11.99 11.92 -7.46
C GLU A 31 -11.33 11.43 -6.16
N VAL A 32 -10.07 11.79 -5.94
CA VAL A 32 -9.38 11.50 -4.67
C VAL A 32 -9.82 12.54 -3.65
N VAL A 33 -10.70 12.15 -2.73
CA VAL A 33 -11.34 13.02 -1.74
C VAL A 33 -10.53 13.10 -0.46
N GLU A 34 -9.88 12.00 -0.08
CA GLU A 34 -9.17 11.90 1.18
C GLU A 34 -7.86 11.14 1.02
N LEU A 35 -6.81 11.72 1.61
CA LEU A 35 -5.48 11.12 1.74
C LEU A 35 -5.27 10.85 3.21
N ASN A 36 -5.46 9.60 3.65
CA ASN A 36 -5.47 9.29 5.07
C ASN A 36 -4.26 8.46 5.49
N ALA A 37 -3.39 9.09 6.30
CA ALA A 37 -2.28 8.42 6.95
C ALA A 37 -2.64 7.77 8.30
N ASN A 38 -3.86 7.96 8.79
CA ASN A 38 -4.32 7.48 10.12
C ASN A 38 -5.31 6.32 10.08
N MET A 39 -5.53 5.72 8.91
CA MET A 39 -6.37 4.53 8.71
C MET A 39 -7.88 4.69 8.99
N GLN A 40 -8.36 5.83 9.45
CA GLN A 40 -9.79 6.10 9.59
C GLN A 40 -10.23 7.03 8.46
N VAL A 41 -11.22 6.60 7.68
CA VAL A 41 -11.80 7.40 6.60
C VAL A 41 -12.97 8.19 7.17
N GLU A 42 -12.84 9.53 7.13
CA GLU A 42 -13.85 10.45 7.67
C GLU A 42 -14.78 11.00 6.59
N SER A 43 -14.33 11.02 5.34
CA SER A 43 -15.09 11.56 4.22
C SER A 43 -16.11 10.55 3.68
N ASP A 44 -17.21 11.07 3.12
CA ASP A 44 -18.16 10.28 2.35
C ASP A 44 -17.54 9.90 1.00
N VAL A 45 -17.09 8.65 0.87
CA VAL A 45 -16.44 8.10 -0.32
C VAL A 45 -17.12 6.82 -0.80
N ASP A 46 -16.97 6.53 -2.09
CA ASP A 46 -17.52 5.33 -2.71
C ASP A 46 -16.63 4.10 -2.48
N VAL A 47 -15.30 4.31 -2.53
CA VAL A 47 -14.30 3.24 -2.39
C VAL A 47 -13.12 3.72 -1.54
N VAL A 48 -12.67 2.87 -0.62
CA VAL A 48 -11.39 3.04 0.09
C VAL A 48 -10.35 2.18 -0.57
N LEU A 49 -9.30 2.79 -1.12
CA LEU A 49 -8.13 2.11 -1.64
C LEU A 49 -7.10 1.96 -0.50
N TYR A 50 -7.06 0.77 0.08
CA TYR A 50 -6.16 0.44 1.17
C TYR A 50 -4.82 -0.04 0.63
N ASP A 51 -3.80 0.80 0.73
CA ASP A 51 -2.45 0.47 0.31
C ASP A 51 -1.71 -0.30 1.42
N THR A 52 -1.20 -1.49 1.11
CA THR A 52 -0.53 -2.36 2.08
C THR A 52 0.97 -2.10 2.23
N PHE A 53 1.50 -0.98 1.70
CA PHE A 53 2.92 -0.65 1.85
C PHE A 53 3.28 -0.48 3.33
N GLY A 54 4.19 -1.32 3.83
CA GLY A 54 4.61 -1.30 5.24
C GLY A 54 3.52 -1.73 6.25
N GLN A 55 2.35 -2.16 5.79
CA GLN A 55 1.20 -2.55 6.61
C GLN A 55 1.14 -4.04 6.89
N VAL A 56 0.34 -4.41 7.91
CA VAL A 56 -0.03 -5.80 8.14
C VAL A 56 -0.93 -6.27 7.01
N GLN A 57 -0.58 -7.44 6.44
CA GLN A 57 -1.38 -8.07 5.39
C GLN A 57 -2.15 -9.27 5.97
N GLY A 58 -3.29 -9.60 5.39
CA GLY A 58 -4.09 -10.73 5.84
C GLY A 58 -4.93 -10.44 7.09
N ASP A 59 -4.87 -11.31 8.11
CA ASP A 59 -5.78 -11.29 9.25
C ASP A 59 -5.57 -10.13 10.24
N GLY A 60 -4.45 -9.41 10.15
CA GLY A 60 -4.15 -8.24 10.98
C GLY A 60 -4.79 -6.92 10.52
N PHE A 61 -5.49 -6.93 9.40
CA PHE A 61 -6.21 -5.79 8.86
C PHE A 61 -7.61 -5.71 9.48
N ASP A 62 -7.91 -4.62 10.17
CA ASP A 62 -9.24 -4.39 10.73
C ASP A 62 -10.11 -3.59 9.75
N LEU A 63 -10.97 -4.34 9.02
CA LEU A 63 -11.90 -3.76 8.06
C LEU A 63 -12.96 -2.89 8.76
N ASP A 64 -13.40 -3.29 9.95
CA ASP A 64 -14.44 -2.59 10.70
C ASP A 64 -13.92 -1.23 11.20
N ASP A 65 -12.64 -1.17 11.60
CA ASP A 65 -12.00 0.08 11.98
C ASP A 65 -11.86 1.04 10.78
N LEU A 66 -11.47 0.52 9.62
CA LEU A 66 -11.33 1.33 8.41
C LEU A 66 -12.67 1.88 7.91
N LEU A 67 -13.74 1.09 8.02
CA LEU A 67 -15.08 1.44 7.54
C LEU A 67 -16.00 2.02 8.61
N ARG A 68 -15.50 2.32 9.80
CA ARG A 68 -16.32 2.73 10.94
C ARG A 68 -17.31 3.87 10.57
N GLY A 69 -18.57 3.49 10.37
CA GLY A 69 -19.64 4.42 10.00
C GLY A 69 -19.73 4.79 8.52
N SER A 70 -18.91 4.21 7.65
CA SER A 70 -18.92 4.42 6.21
C SER A 70 -19.60 3.26 5.47
N GLY A 71 -20.38 3.58 4.43
CA GLY A 71 -20.91 2.61 3.46
C GLY A 71 -19.95 2.30 2.30
N ALA A 72 -18.72 2.78 2.37
CA ALA A 72 -17.72 2.63 1.32
C ALA A 72 -17.32 1.16 1.11
N LYS A 73 -16.92 0.84 -0.11
CA LYS A 73 -16.34 -0.46 -0.45
C LYS A 73 -14.82 -0.42 -0.28
N VAL A 74 -14.20 -1.49 0.22
CA VAL A 74 -12.75 -1.57 0.37
C VAL A 74 -12.13 -2.32 -0.79
N ALA A 75 -11.08 -1.73 -1.35
CA ALA A 75 -10.15 -2.34 -2.29
C ALA A 75 -8.74 -2.40 -1.66
N ILE A 76 -8.18 -3.59 -1.54
CA ILE A 76 -6.77 -3.79 -1.14
C ILE A 76 -5.87 -3.54 -2.34
N PHE A 77 -4.81 -2.77 -2.15
CA PHE A 77 -3.79 -2.49 -3.15
C PHE A 77 -2.45 -3.05 -2.67
N SER A 78 -2.00 -4.15 -3.29
CA SER A 78 -0.90 -4.95 -2.75
C SER A 78 0.03 -5.53 -3.81
N TRP A 79 1.27 -5.78 -3.41
CA TRP A 79 2.22 -6.63 -4.15
C TRP A 79 1.99 -8.12 -3.90
N ASN A 80 1.39 -8.46 -2.76
CA ASN A 80 1.17 -9.84 -2.39
C ASN A 80 -0.13 -10.36 -3.01
N LEU A 81 0.01 -11.24 -3.99
CA LEU A 81 -1.09 -11.80 -4.78
C LEU A 81 -1.29 -13.29 -4.48
N GLN A 82 -0.98 -13.73 -3.25
CA GLN A 82 -1.22 -15.11 -2.87
C GLN A 82 -2.74 -15.40 -2.83
N PRO A 83 -3.21 -16.48 -3.50
CA PRO A 83 -4.63 -16.79 -3.58
C PRO A 83 -5.31 -16.86 -2.21
N ASP A 84 -4.68 -17.53 -1.24
CA ASP A 84 -5.22 -17.66 0.13
C ASP A 84 -5.43 -16.32 0.84
N LEU A 85 -4.60 -15.31 0.57
CA LEU A 85 -4.78 -13.96 1.12
C LEU A 85 -5.94 -13.24 0.46
N ILE A 86 -6.05 -13.38 -0.86
CA ILE A 86 -7.12 -12.77 -1.64
C ILE A 86 -8.45 -13.36 -1.19
N ASP A 87 -8.55 -14.68 -1.13
CA ASP A 87 -9.77 -15.38 -0.72
C ASP A 87 -10.20 -14.98 0.70
N ARG A 88 -9.27 -14.90 1.65
CA ARG A 88 -9.57 -14.45 3.02
C ARG A 88 -10.03 -13.00 3.07
N ALA A 89 -9.40 -12.11 2.31
CA ALA A 89 -9.79 -10.71 2.25
C ALA A 89 -11.21 -10.56 1.69
N LEU A 90 -11.51 -11.24 0.60
CA LEU A 90 -12.86 -11.25 0.00
C LEU A 90 -13.91 -11.84 0.94
N ALA A 91 -13.59 -12.93 1.65
CA ALA A 91 -14.48 -13.56 2.63
C ALA A 91 -14.79 -12.62 3.81
N ARG A 92 -13.92 -11.69 4.15
CA ARG A 92 -14.11 -10.64 5.17
C ARG A 92 -14.89 -9.41 4.66
N GLY A 93 -15.31 -9.38 3.40
CA GLY A 93 -16.13 -8.33 2.84
C GLY A 93 -15.37 -7.29 2.00
N VAL A 94 -14.07 -7.46 1.80
CA VAL A 94 -13.31 -6.65 0.82
C VAL A 94 -13.92 -6.87 -0.58
N ARG A 95 -14.09 -5.79 -1.35
CA ARG A 95 -14.70 -5.82 -2.68
C ARG A 95 -13.68 -5.77 -3.81
N GLY A 96 -12.44 -5.41 -3.51
CA GLY A 96 -11.38 -5.41 -4.50
C GLY A 96 -10.04 -5.87 -3.95
N TYR A 97 -9.28 -6.60 -4.76
CA TYR A 97 -7.89 -6.90 -4.52
C TYR A 97 -7.11 -6.58 -5.79
N LEU A 98 -6.40 -5.45 -5.78
CA LEU A 98 -5.72 -4.89 -6.93
C LEU A 98 -4.20 -5.04 -6.78
N SER A 99 -3.57 -5.55 -7.83
CA SER A 99 -2.11 -5.63 -7.87
C SER A 99 -1.48 -4.24 -8.02
N LYS A 100 -0.42 -3.96 -7.28
CA LYS A 100 0.42 -2.77 -7.49
C LYS A 100 1.21 -2.80 -8.81
N GLY A 101 1.14 -3.89 -9.56
CA GLY A 101 1.69 -4.01 -10.90
C GLY A 101 0.73 -3.65 -12.02
N LEU A 102 -0.50 -3.27 -11.69
CA LEU A 102 -1.47 -2.77 -12.66
C LEU A 102 -1.08 -1.37 -13.14
N SER A 103 -1.37 -1.07 -14.41
CA SER A 103 -1.30 0.30 -14.92
C SER A 103 -2.37 1.19 -14.24
N ALA A 104 -2.18 2.50 -14.28
CA ALA A 104 -3.15 3.45 -13.73
C ALA A 104 -4.55 3.25 -14.34
N GLU A 105 -4.65 3.00 -15.65
CA GLU A 105 -5.91 2.71 -16.34
C GLU A 105 -6.58 1.43 -15.82
N GLU A 106 -5.81 0.38 -15.52
CA GLU A 106 -6.34 -0.88 -14.98
C GLU A 106 -6.83 -0.68 -13.54
N ILE A 107 -6.10 0.11 -12.73
CA ILE A 107 -6.54 0.48 -11.37
C ILE A 107 -7.86 1.24 -11.43
N VAL A 108 -7.96 2.26 -12.30
CA VAL A 108 -9.18 3.06 -12.47
C VAL A 108 -10.35 2.17 -12.85
N ARG A 109 -10.21 1.29 -13.85
CA ARG A 109 -11.26 0.34 -14.26
C ARG A 109 -11.66 -0.59 -13.11
N GLY A 110 -10.71 -1.06 -12.32
CA GLY A 110 -10.97 -1.87 -11.13
C GLY A 110 -11.80 -1.10 -10.10
N LEU A 111 -11.44 0.15 -9.80
CA LEU A 111 -12.18 1.00 -8.85
C LEU A 111 -13.60 1.29 -9.33
N GLU A 112 -13.81 1.56 -10.62
CA GLU A 112 -15.13 1.74 -11.21
C GLU A 112 -15.99 0.46 -11.12
N ALA A 113 -15.41 -0.70 -11.37
CA ALA A 113 -16.10 -2.00 -11.24
C ALA A 113 -16.50 -2.26 -9.79
N ILE A 114 -15.61 -2.00 -8.84
CA ILE A 114 -15.92 -2.10 -7.41
C ILE A 114 -17.03 -1.13 -7.03
N HIS A 115 -16.99 0.12 -7.51
CA HIS A 115 -18.06 1.10 -7.27
C HIS A 115 -19.41 0.59 -7.78
N ARG A 116 -19.48 -0.07 -8.94
CA ARG A 116 -20.72 -0.71 -9.46
C ARG A 116 -21.18 -1.91 -8.65
N GLY A 117 -20.38 -2.40 -7.68
CA GLY A 117 -20.71 -3.53 -6.82
C GLY A 117 -20.12 -4.87 -7.27
N GLU A 118 -19.28 -4.87 -8.28
CA GLU A 118 -18.54 -6.05 -8.72
C GLU A 118 -17.44 -6.42 -7.71
N ILE A 119 -17.11 -7.71 -7.62
CA ILE A 119 -15.94 -8.18 -6.88
C ILE A 119 -14.78 -8.27 -7.89
N VAL A 120 -13.69 -7.55 -7.61
CA VAL A 120 -12.53 -7.48 -8.50
C VAL A 120 -11.32 -8.10 -7.82
N ALA A 121 -10.75 -9.15 -8.42
CA ALA A 121 -9.48 -9.75 -8.01
C ALA A 121 -8.52 -9.76 -9.20
N GLU A 122 -7.79 -8.67 -9.39
CA GLU A 122 -6.80 -8.53 -10.45
C GLU A 122 -5.45 -9.08 -9.98
N THR A 123 -5.18 -10.32 -10.34
CA THR A 123 -4.04 -11.11 -9.86
C THR A 123 -2.96 -11.31 -10.92
N ARG A 124 -2.89 -10.45 -11.94
CA ARG A 124 -1.88 -10.60 -12.99
C ARG A 124 -0.47 -10.62 -12.40
N PRO A 125 0.36 -11.65 -12.70
CA PRO A 125 1.73 -11.70 -12.22
C PRO A 125 2.52 -10.50 -12.72
N LEU A 126 3.32 -9.92 -11.81
CA LEU A 126 4.22 -8.83 -12.14
C LEU A 126 5.32 -9.32 -13.08
N ASN A 127 5.33 -8.86 -14.30
CA ASN A 127 6.53 -8.84 -15.12
C ASN A 127 7.33 -7.60 -14.70
N GLY A 128 8.21 -7.75 -13.75
CA GLY A 128 9.44 -7.01 -13.42
C GLY A 128 9.47 -5.48 -13.34
N ASP A 129 8.66 -4.77 -14.07
CA ASP A 129 8.75 -3.31 -14.17
C ASP A 129 7.54 -2.67 -13.48
N GLY A 130 7.82 -1.99 -12.36
CA GLY A 130 6.81 -1.29 -11.56
C GLY A 130 6.02 -0.27 -12.39
N VAL A 131 4.84 0.07 -11.90
CA VAL A 131 3.92 1.04 -12.53
C VAL A 131 4.66 2.33 -12.89
N GLU A 132 4.70 2.67 -14.18
CA GLU A 132 5.21 3.98 -14.61
C GLU A 132 4.39 5.09 -13.95
N GLY A 133 5.05 5.93 -13.16
CA GLY A 133 4.45 7.08 -12.49
C GLY A 133 4.14 6.89 -11.00
N ALA A 134 4.19 5.68 -10.44
CA ALA A 134 4.09 5.49 -9.00
C ALA A 134 5.37 5.99 -8.30
N ASP A 135 5.22 6.71 -7.20
CA ASP A 135 6.33 7.17 -6.38
C ASP A 135 6.38 6.39 -5.05
N TRP A 136 7.59 6.11 -4.55
CA TRP A 136 7.84 5.46 -3.27
C TRP A 136 9.15 5.93 -2.67
N PRO A 137 9.31 5.87 -1.35
CA PRO A 137 10.54 6.30 -0.70
C PRO A 137 11.77 5.59 -1.26
N GLY A 138 12.79 6.35 -1.68
CA GLY A 138 14.05 5.83 -2.20
C GLY A 138 14.02 5.41 -3.67
N ARG A 139 12.97 5.71 -4.43
CA ARG A 139 12.92 5.47 -5.88
C ARG A 139 14.04 6.22 -6.60
N GLU A 140 14.29 7.45 -6.21
CA GLU A 140 15.32 8.34 -6.79
C GLU A 140 16.75 7.80 -6.68
N ILE A 141 17.00 6.92 -5.70
CA ILE A 141 18.29 6.21 -5.52
C ILE A 141 18.24 4.76 -6.06
N GLY A 142 17.18 4.41 -6.78
CA GLY A 142 17.03 3.14 -7.47
C GLY A 142 16.54 1.98 -6.59
N LEU A 143 15.94 2.23 -5.40
CA LEU A 143 15.23 1.18 -4.68
C LEU A 143 14.04 0.71 -5.52
N THR A 144 13.87 -0.60 -5.60
CA THR A 144 12.60 -1.17 -6.09
C THR A 144 11.53 -1.01 -5.01
N GLN A 145 10.28 -1.08 -5.39
CA GLN A 145 9.17 -0.99 -4.44
C GLN A 145 9.26 -2.05 -3.32
N ARG A 146 9.65 -3.29 -3.66
CA ARG A 146 9.86 -4.35 -2.67
C ARG A 146 11.03 -4.10 -1.73
N GLU A 147 12.12 -3.53 -2.23
CA GLU A 147 13.23 -3.12 -1.38
C GLU A 147 12.83 -1.98 -0.45
N SER A 148 12.06 -1.03 -0.97
CA SER A 148 11.48 0.08 -0.20
C SER A 148 10.53 -0.43 0.89
N GLU A 149 9.62 -1.35 0.57
CA GLU A 149 8.70 -1.96 1.54
C GLU A 149 9.45 -2.69 2.67
N VAL A 150 10.44 -3.51 2.31
CA VAL A 150 11.29 -4.19 3.31
C VAL A 150 12.05 -3.18 4.17
N LEU A 151 12.57 -2.10 3.57
CA LEU A 151 13.27 -1.05 4.30
C LEU A 151 12.34 -0.29 5.26
N ALA A 152 11.09 -0.04 4.87
CA ALA A 152 10.06 0.52 5.73
C ALA A 152 9.81 -0.33 6.98
N LEU A 153 9.70 -1.65 6.81
CA LEU A 153 9.52 -2.59 7.92
C LEU A 153 10.78 -2.67 8.82
N ILE A 154 11.98 -2.57 8.24
CA ILE A 154 13.23 -2.44 8.99
C ILE A 154 13.22 -1.18 9.86
N THR A 155 12.75 -0.07 9.31
CA THR A 155 12.68 1.23 10.00
C THR A 155 11.69 1.20 11.17
N GLN A 156 10.66 0.35 11.09
CA GLN A 156 9.74 0.05 12.20
C GLN A 156 10.36 -0.85 13.29
N GLY A 157 11.56 -1.39 13.08
CA GLY A 157 12.27 -2.23 14.04
C GLY A 157 12.02 -3.73 13.91
N LEU A 158 11.27 -4.20 12.90
CA LEU A 158 10.93 -5.61 12.73
C LEU A 158 12.16 -6.46 12.42
N THR A 159 12.23 -7.67 12.98
CA THR A 159 13.23 -8.69 12.64
C THR A 159 12.99 -9.23 11.22
N ASN A 160 13.96 -9.95 10.66
CA ASN A 160 13.79 -10.55 9.33
C ASN A 160 12.66 -11.58 9.28
N GLN A 161 12.40 -12.29 10.40
CA GLN A 161 11.29 -13.23 10.49
C GLN A 161 9.96 -12.50 10.49
N GLU A 162 9.81 -11.47 11.32
CA GLU A 162 8.61 -10.65 11.37
C GLU A 162 8.33 -9.97 10.02
N ILE A 163 9.38 -9.53 9.29
CA ILE A 163 9.24 -8.99 7.94
C ILE A 163 8.74 -10.09 6.99
N ALA A 164 9.33 -11.29 7.05
CA ALA A 164 8.91 -12.41 6.22
C ALA A 164 7.44 -12.76 6.44
N ASP A 165 7.03 -12.84 7.70
CA ASP A 165 5.66 -13.15 8.09
C ASP A 165 4.69 -12.01 7.68
N LYS A 166 5.08 -10.75 7.93
CA LYS A 166 4.25 -9.57 7.65
C LYS A 166 4.08 -9.30 6.15
N ALA A 167 5.15 -9.48 5.36
CA ALA A 167 5.13 -9.28 3.92
C ALA A 167 4.75 -10.57 3.13
N TYR A 168 4.53 -11.68 3.83
CA TYR A 168 4.23 -13.01 3.26
C TYR A 168 5.23 -13.44 2.19
N ILE A 169 6.51 -13.29 2.48
CA ILE A 169 7.61 -13.73 1.62
C ILE A 169 8.57 -14.63 2.40
N SER A 170 9.39 -15.40 1.68
CA SER A 170 10.38 -16.24 2.33
C SER A 170 11.45 -15.40 3.05
N ILE A 171 11.99 -15.92 4.15
CA ILE A 171 13.10 -15.26 4.86
C ILE A 171 14.34 -15.06 3.94
N ASN A 172 14.52 -15.92 2.95
CA ASN A 172 15.58 -15.78 1.96
C ASN A 172 15.32 -14.62 1.01
N SER A 173 14.06 -14.37 0.63
CA SER A 173 13.67 -13.20 -0.12
C SER A 173 13.91 -11.92 0.67
N VAL A 174 13.53 -11.89 1.96
CA VAL A 174 13.83 -10.76 2.86
C VAL A 174 15.33 -10.46 2.89
N LYS A 175 16.17 -11.48 3.13
CA LYS A 175 17.64 -11.32 3.15
C LYS A 175 18.18 -10.78 1.81
N THR A 176 17.59 -11.19 0.70
CA THR A 176 17.98 -10.72 -0.63
C THR A 176 17.61 -9.24 -0.80
N TYR A 177 16.38 -8.83 -0.49
CA TYR A 177 15.96 -7.43 -0.55
C TYR A 177 16.77 -6.55 0.39
N ILE A 178 17.07 -7.00 1.61
CA ILE A 178 17.93 -6.27 2.56
C ILE A 178 19.32 -6.04 1.96
N ARG A 179 19.95 -7.08 1.43
CA ARG A 179 21.30 -6.99 0.85
C ARG A 179 21.34 -6.00 -0.33
N THR A 180 20.35 -6.06 -1.21
CA THR A 180 20.30 -5.19 -2.38
C THR A 180 19.95 -3.76 -2.00
N ALA A 181 18.99 -3.56 -1.09
CA ALA A 181 18.63 -2.24 -0.57
C ALA A 181 19.83 -1.57 0.12
N TYR A 182 20.51 -2.29 1.04
CA TYR A 182 21.67 -1.74 1.77
C TYR A 182 22.78 -1.29 0.83
N ARG A 183 23.04 -2.07 -0.24
CA ARG A 183 24.02 -1.68 -1.25
C ARG A 183 23.63 -0.39 -1.96
N LYS A 184 22.34 -0.19 -2.27
CA LYS A 184 21.82 0.99 -2.97
C LYS A 184 21.86 2.24 -2.08
N ILE A 185 21.53 2.10 -0.79
CA ILE A 185 21.56 3.21 0.17
C ILE A 185 22.93 3.42 0.82
N GLY A 186 23.94 2.62 0.48
CA GLY A 186 25.31 2.80 0.96
C GLY A 186 25.55 2.44 2.43
N VAL A 187 24.75 1.52 3.01
CA VAL A 187 24.89 1.11 4.41
C VAL A 187 25.27 -0.38 4.53
N SER A 188 25.82 -0.77 5.68
CA SER A 188 26.23 -2.16 5.94
C SER A 188 25.59 -2.74 7.20
N ARG A 189 25.00 -1.92 8.05
CA ARG A 189 24.43 -2.34 9.34
C ARG A 189 22.95 -1.93 9.43
N ARG A 190 22.16 -2.77 10.12
CA ARG A 190 20.72 -2.51 10.32
C ARG A 190 20.44 -1.15 10.98
N ALA A 191 21.22 -0.77 12.00
CA ALA A 191 21.05 0.51 12.67
C ALA A 191 21.27 1.70 11.73
N GLN A 192 22.21 1.59 10.78
CA GLN A 192 22.43 2.60 9.75
C GLN A 192 21.23 2.67 8.78
N ALA A 193 20.66 1.51 8.41
CA ALA A 193 19.49 1.48 7.55
C ALA A 193 18.25 2.10 8.23
N VAL A 194 18.07 1.86 9.53
CA VAL A 194 17.01 2.51 10.32
C VAL A 194 17.21 4.03 10.34
N SER A 195 18.42 4.51 10.66
CA SER A 195 18.71 5.94 10.67
C SER A 195 18.47 6.56 9.29
N TRP A 196 19.02 5.95 8.25
CA TRP A 196 18.83 6.39 6.87
C TRP A 196 17.33 6.47 6.51
N GLY A 197 16.56 5.44 6.84
CA GLY A 197 15.14 5.39 6.55
C GLY A 197 14.35 6.49 7.26
N MET A 198 14.68 6.79 8.53
CA MET A 198 14.04 7.88 9.27
C MET A 198 14.23 9.25 8.61
N ASP A 199 15.35 9.45 7.89
CA ASP A 199 15.69 10.70 7.24
C ASP A 199 15.18 10.79 5.78
N HIS A 200 14.74 9.64 5.19
CA HIS A 200 14.38 9.53 3.78
C HIS A 200 12.94 9.05 3.54
N GLY A 201 12.01 9.52 4.36
CA GLY A 201 10.56 9.31 4.12
C GLY A 201 10.01 7.96 4.59
N PHE A 202 10.81 7.14 5.31
CA PHE A 202 10.38 5.85 5.85
C PHE A 202 9.88 5.92 7.30
N ARG A 203 9.71 7.14 7.84
CA ARG A 203 9.14 7.31 9.18
C ARG A 203 7.63 7.14 9.11
N PRO A 204 7.04 6.12 9.77
CA PRO A 204 5.60 6.01 9.83
C PRO A 204 5.05 7.20 10.62
N GLN A 205 3.99 7.82 10.13
CA GLN A 205 3.27 8.83 10.89
C GLN A 205 2.52 8.12 12.02
N ARG A 206 2.92 8.38 13.26
CA ARG A 206 2.13 7.96 14.43
C ARG A 206 0.84 8.78 14.43
N ALA A 207 -0.30 8.10 14.64
CA ALA A 207 -1.55 8.78 14.92
C ALA A 207 -1.28 9.88 15.96
N ARG A 208 -1.54 11.12 15.64
CA ARG A 208 -1.62 12.18 16.65
C ARG A 208 -2.89 11.90 17.42
N THR A 209 -2.78 11.31 18.59
CA THR A 209 -3.85 11.43 19.60
C THR A 209 -3.99 12.93 19.84
N VAL A 210 -5.05 13.50 19.35
CA VAL A 210 -5.47 14.83 19.78
C VAL A 210 -6.01 14.59 21.19
N ASP A 211 -5.15 14.82 22.19
CA ASP A 211 -5.63 14.93 23.57
C ASP A 211 -6.59 16.12 23.63
N ALA A 212 -7.83 15.80 24.02
CA ALA A 212 -8.91 16.73 24.24
C ALA A 212 -8.66 17.63 25.46
#